data_e60662b8592cee27fb7011c01b473bf3
#
_entry.id   e60662b8592cee27fb7011c01b473bf3
#
_cell.length_a   1.000
_cell.length_b   1.000
_cell.length_c   1.000
_cell.angle_alpha   90.00
_cell.angle_beta   90.00
_cell.angle_gamma   90.00
#
_symmetry.space_group_name_H-M   'P 1'
#
loop_
_entity.id
_entity.type
_entity.pdbx_description
1 polymer ?
#
loop_
_entity_poly.entity_id
_entity_poly.type
_entity_poly.pdbx_seq_one_letter_code
_entity_poly.pdbx_strand_id
1 'polypeptide(L)'
;MTNIAVNTITRSETHKPAIPLVVYCLSLGVFALTTSELMISGLLPSLQQAFGRSIADIGNLISLYALGMVFGGPVVTLLFLALRVEHKNGLLGILIFYAIAQSVAASTSSFEVMMIARVLTGIAAAAGFGLMLAITARLVAANMRGRAVSLVFAGLMLATALGVPLATWIDSLFGWRVSFWLIVLVILFCALTVALKIEKSPAGHSATLQTELQDMRNPALWAAYATSALAIGSSFAFYSYFSPIMTDLAQFPVHLMPFLLALYGIANIAGNFLNGRFADRYTMPLLIGGIAVMVVAMLIFACFAELKPAALLSVVLIGLTGIALNPPLVARIMRIAHPGALVNAMHASVINIGLSFGPWAGGLALENGSGLHAPLWVGFGMALAALLTLAPRSLRRL
;
A
#
# COMPACT_ATOMS: atom_id res chain seq x y z
N MET A 1 55.06 43.84 -27.76
CA MET A 1 54.52 43.73 -26.40
C MET A 1 53.24 42.88 -26.51
N THR A 2 53.36 41.61 -26.24
CA THR A 2 52.34 40.59 -26.44
C THR A 2 51.60 40.34 -25.10
N ASN A 3 50.33 40.71 -25.00
CA ASN A 3 49.51 40.49 -23.84
C ASN A 3 48.98 39.03 -23.86
N ILE A 4 49.47 38.22 -22.97
CA ILE A 4 48.94 36.88 -22.69
C ILE A 4 47.80 37.00 -21.69
N ALA A 5 46.56 36.91 -22.17
CA ALA A 5 45.39 36.79 -21.29
C ALA A 5 45.36 35.37 -20.68
N VAL A 6 45.63 35.27 -19.38
CA VAL A 6 45.49 34.05 -18.61
C VAL A 6 43.99 33.79 -18.38
N ASN A 7 43.43 32.84 -19.12
CA ASN A 7 42.08 32.32 -18.90
C ASN A 7 42.04 31.48 -17.64
N THR A 8 41.58 32.08 -16.54
CA THR A 8 41.29 31.39 -15.28
C THR A 8 39.98 30.60 -15.48
N ILE A 9 40.13 29.32 -15.82
CA ILE A 9 39.04 28.36 -15.85
C ILE A 9 38.63 28.11 -14.38
N THR A 10 37.64 28.88 -13.91
CA THR A 10 36.94 28.56 -12.66
C THR A 10 36.26 27.18 -12.85
N ARG A 11 36.84 26.15 -12.23
CA ARG A 11 36.18 24.86 -12.04
C ARG A 11 34.88 25.13 -11.27
N SER A 12 33.78 25.21 -11.99
CA SER A 12 32.46 25.04 -11.42
C SER A 12 32.44 23.66 -10.77
N GLU A 13 32.51 23.62 -9.46
CA GLU A 13 32.21 22.42 -8.70
C GLU A 13 30.79 22.00 -9.06
N THR A 14 30.66 20.96 -9.88
CA THR A 14 29.41 20.34 -10.18
C THR A 14 28.92 19.64 -8.90
N HIS A 15 28.24 20.40 -8.03
CA HIS A 15 27.47 19.85 -6.94
C HIS A 15 26.50 18.84 -7.57
N LYS A 16 26.77 17.54 -7.38
CA LYS A 16 25.80 16.50 -7.75
C LYS A 16 24.49 16.85 -7.05
N PRO A 17 23.40 17.05 -7.79
CA PRO A 17 22.14 17.45 -7.18
C PRO A 17 21.73 16.37 -6.16
N ALA A 18 21.81 16.71 -4.87
CA ALA A 18 21.42 15.81 -3.80
C ALA A 18 19.90 15.86 -3.63
N ILE A 19 19.30 14.71 -3.32
CA ILE A 19 17.87 14.64 -2.97
C ILE A 19 17.69 15.40 -1.63
N PRO A 20 16.78 16.39 -1.56
CA PRO A 20 16.54 17.14 -0.33
C PRO A 20 16.12 16.24 0.84
N LEU A 21 16.57 16.53 2.06
CA LEU A 21 16.24 15.77 3.27
C LEU A 21 14.71 15.61 3.48
N VAL A 22 13.95 16.61 3.05
CA VAL A 22 12.48 16.59 3.11
C VAL A 22 11.89 15.35 2.39
N VAL A 23 12.49 14.89 1.29
CA VAL A 23 12.01 13.71 0.54
C VAL A 23 12.13 12.44 1.40
N TYR A 24 13.19 12.33 2.21
CA TYR A 24 13.34 11.22 3.17
C TYR A 24 12.29 11.30 4.28
N CYS A 25 11.94 12.51 4.75
CA CYS A 25 10.86 12.69 5.72
C CYS A 25 9.49 12.36 5.12
N LEU A 26 9.25 12.68 3.83
CA LEU A 26 8.04 12.25 3.13
C LEU A 26 7.98 10.73 2.97
N SER A 27 9.12 10.07 2.67
CA SER A 27 9.24 8.61 2.66
C SER A 27 8.90 8.00 4.03
N LEU A 28 9.38 8.61 5.12
CA LEU A 28 9.04 8.20 6.49
C LEU A 28 7.55 8.40 6.80
N GLY A 29 6.94 9.47 6.27
CA GLY A 29 5.49 9.68 6.34
C GLY A 29 4.72 8.53 5.65
N VAL A 30 5.11 8.16 4.43
CA VAL A 30 4.51 7.02 3.71
C VAL A 30 4.72 5.71 4.47
N PHE A 31 5.91 5.49 5.02
CA PHE A 31 6.19 4.35 5.90
C PHE A 31 5.20 4.29 7.07
N ALA A 32 4.95 5.41 7.75
CA ALA A 32 4.02 5.47 8.88
C ALA A 32 2.56 5.20 8.46
N LEU A 33 2.10 5.80 7.36
CA LEU A 33 0.75 5.58 6.83
C LEU A 33 0.52 4.12 6.48
N THR A 34 1.45 3.50 5.75
CA THR A 34 1.36 2.09 5.34
C THR A 34 1.54 1.14 6.52
N THR A 35 2.42 1.45 7.48
CA THR A 35 2.53 0.66 8.71
C THR A 35 1.21 0.65 9.47
N SER A 36 0.57 1.81 9.63
CA SER A 36 -0.73 1.90 10.29
C SER A 36 -1.83 1.13 9.57
N GLU A 37 -1.80 1.12 8.24
CA GLU A 37 -2.72 0.32 7.42
C GLU A 37 -2.60 -1.17 7.74
N LEU A 38 -1.38 -1.70 7.74
CA LEU A 38 -1.08 -3.12 7.74
C LEU A 38 -0.87 -3.72 9.13
N MET A 39 -0.52 -2.92 10.15
CA MET A 39 -0.17 -3.43 11.47
C MET A 39 -1.31 -4.20 12.17
N ILE A 40 -2.57 -3.95 11.79
CA ILE A 40 -3.73 -4.68 12.34
C ILE A 40 -3.57 -6.19 12.17
N SER A 41 -2.99 -6.66 11.06
CA SER A 41 -2.77 -8.08 10.80
C SER A 41 -1.82 -8.74 11.84
N GLY A 42 -0.87 -7.98 12.35
CA GLY A 42 0.05 -8.43 13.41
C GLY A 42 -0.51 -8.26 14.83
N LEU A 43 -1.35 -7.22 15.03
CA LEU A 43 -1.93 -6.87 16.34
C LEU A 43 -3.31 -7.50 16.56
N LEU A 44 -3.78 -8.35 15.64
CA LEU A 44 -5.14 -8.89 15.65
C LEU A 44 -5.51 -9.57 16.99
N PRO A 45 -4.66 -10.46 17.59
CA PRO A 45 -4.98 -11.09 18.86
C PRO A 45 -5.13 -10.09 20.02
N SER A 46 -4.25 -9.09 20.10
CA SER A 46 -4.28 -8.06 21.15
C SER A 46 -5.52 -7.17 21.03
N LEU A 47 -5.91 -6.81 19.81
CA LEU A 47 -7.11 -6.03 19.54
C LEU A 47 -8.38 -6.84 19.82
N GLN A 48 -8.39 -8.14 19.49
CA GLN A 48 -9.49 -9.04 19.78
C GLN A 48 -9.74 -9.12 21.29
N GLN A 49 -8.68 -9.30 22.06
CA GLN A 49 -8.78 -9.31 23.53
C GLN A 49 -9.22 -7.94 24.08
N ALA A 50 -8.69 -6.84 23.55
CA ALA A 50 -8.96 -5.49 24.05
C ALA A 50 -10.42 -5.04 23.81
N PHE A 51 -11.02 -5.42 22.68
CA PHE A 51 -12.38 -5.02 22.31
C PHE A 51 -13.44 -6.10 22.54
N GLY A 52 -13.05 -7.33 22.88
CA GLY A 52 -13.98 -8.46 23.06
C GLY A 52 -14.76 -8.78 21.78
N ARG A 53 -14.11 -8.66 20.61
CA ARG A 53 -14.73 -8.83 19.29
C ARG A 53 -14.18 -10.07 18.58
N SER A 54 -14.88 -10.52 17.54
CA SER A 54 -14.45 -11.65 16.73
C SER A 54 -13.19 -11.34 15.91
N ILE A 55 -12.48 -12.38 15.46
CA ILE A 55 -11.36 -12.25 14.52
C ILE A 55 -11.80 -11.52 13.25
N ALA A 56 -13.00 -11.81 12.77
CA ALA A 56 -13.56 -11.19 11.56
C ALA A 56 -13.81 -9.71 11.75
N ASP A 57 -14.40 -9.30 12.90
CA ASP A 57 -14.62 -7.89 13.24
C ASP A 57 -13.30 -7.11 13.21
N ILE A 58 -12.27 -7.64 13.88
CA ILE A 58 -10.96 -6.97 13.92
C ILE A 58 -10.30 -6.95 12.52
N GLY A 59 -10.41 -8.04 11.75
CA GLY A 59 -9.93 -8.08 10.37
C GLY A 59 -10.59 -7.03 9.48
N ASN A 60 -11.88 -6.74 9.71
CA ASN A 60 -12.63 -5.70 9.00
C ASN A 60 -12.07 -4.27 9.23
N LEU A 61 -11.28 -4.03 10.28
CA LEU A 61 -10.60 -2.74 10.46
C LEU A 61 -9.62 -2.42 9.33
N ILE A 62 -9.04 -3.45 8.67
CA ILE A 62 -8.20 -3.27 7.47
C ILE A 62 -9.08 -2.88 6.29
N SER A 63 -10.21 -3.58 6.11
CA SER A 63 -11.18 -3.27 5.06
C SER A 63 -11.72 -1.85 5.16
N LEU A 64 -12.03 -1.40 6.37
CA LEU A 64 -12.55 -0.04 6.63
C LEU A 64 -11.52 1.04 6.30
N TYR A 65 -10.25 0.80 6.62
CA TYR A 65 -9.17 1.72 6.24
C TYR A 65 -9.04 1.80 4.71
N ALA A 66 -8.99 0.66 4.04
CA ALA A 66 -8.91 0.59 2.58
C ALA A 66 -10.14 1.23 1.91
N LEU A 67 -11.35 1.03 2.47
CA LEU A 67 -12.57 1.69 2.01
C LEU A 67 -12.48 3.23 2.14
N GLY A 68 -11.93 3.70 3.27
CA GLY A 68 -11.59 5.11 3.44
C GLY A 68 -10.66 5.63 2.34
N MET A 69 -9.65 4.85 1.94
CA MET A 69 -8.73 5.21 0.87
C MET A 69 -9.42 5.28 -0.50
N VAL A 70 -10.37 4.39 -0.79
CA VAL A 70 -11.13 4.39 -2.08
C VAL A 70 -11.78 5.73 -2.33
N PHE A 71 -12.42 6.31 -1.34
CA PHE A 71 -13.12 7.59 -1.46
C PHE A 71 -12.22 8.78 -1.14
N GLY A 72 -11.30 8.62 -0.18
CA GLY A 72 -10.48 9.70 0.35
C GLY A 72 -9.58 10.33 -0.70
N GLY A 73 -8.88 9.54 -1.50
CA GLY A 73 -7.99 10.04 -2.54
C GLY A 73 -8.72 10.95 -3.54
N PRO A 74 -9.71 10.44 -4.28
CA PRO A 74 -10.44 11.22 -5.27
C PRO A 74 -11.20 12.41 -4.67
N VAL A 75 -11.96 12.21 -3.58
CA VAL A 75 -12.82 13.25 -2.99
C VAL A 75 -11.99 14.41 -2.43
N VAL A 76 -10.96 14.11 -1.64
CA VAL A 76 -10.10 15.15 -1.05
C VAL A 76 -9.29 15.87 -2.13
N THR A 77 -8.82 15.14 -3.16
CA THR A 77 -8.11 15.75 -4.29
C THR A 77 -9.02 16.72 -5.06
N LEU A 78 -10.25 16.33 -5.36
CA LEU A 78 -11.24 17.20 -6.01
C LEU A 78 -11.59 18.42 -5.14
N LEU A 79 -11.76 18.21 -3.83
CA LEU A 79 -12.03 19.28 -2.88
C LEU A 79 -10.88 20.30 -2.85
N PHE A 80 -9.63 19.83 -2.77
CA PHE A 80 -8.45 20.72 -2.76
C PHE A 80 -8.28 21.46 -4.08
N LEU A 81 -8.60 20.80 -5.20
CA LEU A 81 -8.58 21.46 -6.51
C LEU A 81 -9.67 22.54 -6.62
N ALA A 82 -10.89 22.25 -6.17
CA ALA A 82 -12.02 23.18 -6.16
C ALA A 82 -11.76 24.41 -5.26
N LEU A 83 -11.17 24.16 -4.08
CA LEU A 83 -10.81 25.22 -3.10
C LEU A 83 -9.47 25.88 -3.39
N ARG A 84 -8.76 25.47 -4.45
CA ARG A 84 -7.41 25.96 -4.81
C ARG A 84 -6.43 25.91 -3.64
N VAL A 85 -6.49 24.83 -2.85
CA VAL A 85 -5.62 24.64 -1.68
C VAL A 85 -4.18 24.44 -2.14
N GLU A 86 -3.24 25.19 -1.57
CA GLU A 86 -1.81 24.99 -1.80
C GLU A 86 -1.36 23.60 -1.32
N HIS A 87 -0.48 22.94 -2.05
CA HIS A 87 -0.04 21.57 -1.73
C HIS A 87 0.56 21.45 -0.32
N LYS A 88 1.34 22.45 0.13
CA LYS A 88 1.90 22.48 1.48
C LYS A 88 0.81 22.51 2.55
N ASN A 89 -0.12 23.47 2.45
CA ASN A 89 -1.19 23.64 3.43
C ASN A 89 -2.15 22.46 3.41
N GLY A 90 -2.43 21.92 2.21
CA GLY A 90 -3.22 20.70 2.05
C GLY A 90 -2.58 19.50 2.74
N LEU A 91 -1.27 19.27 2.52
CA LEU A 91 -0.56 18.17 3.17
C LEU A 91 -0.52 18.36 4.69
N LEU A 92 -0.24 19.56 5.19
CA LEU A 92 -0.25 19.83 6.64
C LEU A 92 -1.62 19.55 7.26
N GLY A 93 -2.71 20.04 6.63
CA GLY A 93 -4.07 19.78 7.11
C GLY A 93 -4.38 18.30 7.17
N ILE A 94 -4.00 17.52 6.13
CA ILE A 94 -4.20 16.08 6.07
C ILE A 94 -3.38 15.35 7.13
N LEU A 95 -2.11 15.70 7.34
CA LEU A 95 -1.26 15.08 8.36
C LEU A 95 -1.76 15.34 9.77
N ILE A 96 -2.23 16.55 10.06
CA ILE A 96 -2.83 16.89 11.36
C ILE A 96 -4.15 16.12 11.54
N PHE A 97 -5.02 16.10 10.52
CA PHE A 97 -6.26 15.35 10.56
C PHE A 97 -6.00 13.84 10.79
N TYR A 98 -5.01 13.27 10.08
CA TYR A 98 -4.57 11.89 10.30
C TYR A 98 -4.10 11.66 11.73
N ALA A 99 -3.24 12.55 12.26
CA ALA A 99 -2.71 12.44 13.62
C ALA A 99 -3.83 12.48 14.67
N ILE A 100 -4.85 13.34 14.49
CA ILE A 100 -6.02 13.40 15.37
C ILE A 100 -6.81 12.09 15.31
N ALA A 101 -7.17 11.62 14.11
CA ALA A 101 -7.93 10.38 13.93
C ALA A 101 -7.16 9.16 14.47
N GLN A 102 -5.86 9.10 14.25
CA GLN A 102 -4.99 8.04 14.78
C GLN A 102 -4.86 8.10 16.32
N SER A 103 -4.84 9.30 16.90
CA SER A 103 -4.84 9.49 18.37
C SER A 103 -6.16 9.02 19.00
N VAL A 104 -7.28 9.28 18.33
CA VAL A 104 -8.59 8.74 18.73
C VAL A 104 -8.57 7.22 18.70
N ALA A 105 -8.03 6.63 17.60
CA ALA A 105 -7.89 5.17 17.51
C ALA A 105 -6.99 4.60 18.62
N ALA A 106 -5.88 5.27 18.96
CA ALA A 106 -4.95 4.85 20.02
C ALA A 106 -5.56 4.88 21.42
N SER A 107 -6.50 5.81 21.67
CA SER A 107 -7.04 6.10 22.99
C SER A 107 -8.38 5.41 23.28
N THR A 108 -9.12 5.02 22.23
CA THR A 108 -10.49 4.50 22.38
C THR A 108 -10.55 3.13 23.04
N SER A 109 -11.65 2.90 23.76
CA SER A 109 -12.07 1.58 24.24
C SER A 109 -13.36 1.10 23.55
N SER A 110 -13.97 1.94 22.66
CA SER A 110 -15.14 1.56 21.85
C SER A 110 -14.68 1.06 20.49
N PHE A 111 -15.17 -0.12 20.10
CA PHE A 111 -14.89 -0.69 18.77
C PHE A 111 -15.49 0.16 17.65
N GLU A 112 -16.67 0.74 17.86
CA GLU A 112 -17.37 1.62 16.91
C GLU A 112 -16.56 2.89 16.63
N VAL A 113 -15.96 3.49 17.66
CA VAL A 113 -15.06 4.64 17.50
C VAL A 113 -13.79 4.23 16.76
N MET A 114 -13.25 3.03 17.04
CA MET A 114 -12.11 2.48 16.29
C MET A 114 -12.45 2.33 14.81
N MET A 115 -13.61 1.78 14.47
CA MET A 115 -14.04 1.63 13.05
C MET A 115 -14.10 2.99 12.32
N ILE A 116 -14.72 4.00 12.96
CA ILE A 116 -14.79 5.35 12.39
C ILE A 116 -13.39 5.93 12.21
N ALA A 117 -12.54 5.82 13.22
CA ALA A 117 -11.16 6.30 13.17
C ALA A 117 -10.37 5.63 12.04
N ARG A 118 -10.59 4.34 11.77
CA ARG A 118 -9.95 3.62 10.65
C ARG A 118 -10.39 4.15 9.29
N VAL A 119 -11.66 4.45 9.09
CA VAL A 119 -12.15 5.09 7.85
C VAL A 119 -11.52 6.48 7.67
N LEU A 120 -11.53 7.30 8.73
CA LEU A 120 -10.96 8.65 8.69
C LEU A 120 -9.45 8.64 8.42
N THR A 121 -8.70 7.75 9.06
CA THR A 121 -7.26 7.58 8.79
C THR A 121 -7.01 7.08 7.37
N GLY A 122 -7.85 6.20 6.82
CA GLY A 122 -7.78 5.75 5.43
C GLY A 122 -8.00 6.91 4.43
N ILE A 123 -9.02 7.75 4.66
CA ILE A 123 -9.27 8.95 3.84
C ILE A 123 -8.02 9.85 3.83
N ALA A 124 -7.48 10.14 5.00
CA ALA A 124 -6.30 10.99 5.14
C ALA A 124 -5.05 10.36 4.52
N ALA A 125 -4.87 9.04 4.66
CA ALA A 125 -3.72 8.34 4.11
C ALA A 125 -3.66 8.42 2.58
N ALA A 126 -4.78 8.18 1.89
CA ALA A 126 -4.84 8.25 0.43
C ALA A 126 -4.52 9.66 -0.08
N ALA A 127 -5.14 10.68 0.52
CA ALA A 127 -4.88 12.08 0.16
C ALA A 127 -3.44 12.50 0.49
N GLY A 128 -2.94 12.12 1.67
CA GLY A 128 -1.58 12.39 2.11
C GLY A 128 -0.53 11.76 1.21
N PHE A 129 -0.69 10.49 0.83
CA PHE A 129 0.20 9.79 -0.08
C PHE A 129 0.30 10.49 -1.44
N GLY A 130 -0.85 10.85 -2.04
CA GLY A 130 -0.89 11.58 -3.30
C GLY A 130 -0.19 12.92 -3.23
N LEU A 131 -0.42 13.72 -2.17
CA LEU A 131 0.24 15.01 -1.96
C LEU A 131 1.75 14.86 -1.70
N MET A 132 2.19 13.86 -0.93
CA MET A 132 3.61 13.57 -0.71
C MET A 132 4.33 13.27 -2.01
N LEU A 133 3.74 12.48 -2.91
CA LEU A 133 4.30 12.21 -4.24
C LEU A 133 4.34 13.48 -5.10
N ALA A 134 3.27 14.26 -5.13
CA ALA A 134 3.20 15.50 -5.91
C ALA A 134 4.25 16.53 -5.44
N ILE A 135 4.41 16.70 -4.15
CA ILE A 135 5.41 17.58 -3.55
C ILE A 135 6.82 17.07 -3.87
N THR A 136 7.06 15.76 -3.70
CA THR A 136 8.37 15.14 -4.02
C THR A 136 8.80 15.42 -5.45
N ALA A 137 7.89 15.28 -6.41
CA ALA A 137 8.18 15.52 -7.83
C ALA A 137 8.52 17.00 -8.12
N ARG A 138 8.09 17.93 -7.28
CA ARG A 138 8.37 19.38 -7.39
C ARG A 138 9.65 19.82 -6.69
N LEU A 139 10.06 19.11 -5.63
CA LEU A 139 11.25 19.45 -4.83
C LEU A 139 12.56 19.12 -5.54
N VAL A 140 12.53 18.37 -6.64
CA VAL A 140 13.72 17.89 -7.37
C VAL A 140 13.67 18.27 -8.84
N ALA A 141 14.85 18.38 -9.47
CA ALA A 141 14.98 18.61 -10.90
C ALA A 141 14.36 17.46 -11.72
N ALA A 142 13.92 17.74 -12.95
CA ALA A 142 13.19 16.79 -13.79
C ALA A 142 13.92 15.44 -13.98
N ASN A 143 15.23 15.45 -14.10
CA ASN A 143 16.09 14.25 -14.24
C ASN A 143 16.24 13.44 -12.94
N MET A 144 15.80 13.96 -11.79
CA MET A 144 15.87 13.30 -10.48
C MET A 144 14.51 12.84 -9.95
N ARG A 145 13.40 13.19 -10.63
CA ARG A 145 12.03 12.90 -10.17
C ARG A 145 11.79 11.42 -9.96
N GLY A 146 12.20 10.59 -10.91
CA GLY A 146 12.05 9.14 -10.78
C GLY A 146 12.75 8.59 -9.52
N ARG A 147 13.98 9.02 -9.26
CA ARG A 147 14.75 8.59 -8.08
C ARG A 147 14.12 9.07 -6.77
N ALA A 148 13.63 10.31 -6.73
CA ALA A 148 12.99 10.86 -5.53
C ALA A 148 11.64 10.17 -5.24
N VAL A 149 10.83 9.94 -6.27
CA VAL A 149 9.58 9.19 -6.17
C VAL A 149 9.83 7.75 -5.72
N SER A 150 10.83 7.07 -6.27
CA SER A 150 11.22 5.72 -5.83
C SER A 150 11.62 5.68 -4.37
N LEU A 151 12.26 6.73 -3.84
CA LEU A 151 12.59 6.82 -2.42
C LEU A 151 11.34 6.92 -1.54
N VAL A 152 10.31 7.66 -1.99
CA VAL A 152 9.02 7.73 -1.28
C VAL A 152 8.32 6.35 -1.28
N PHE A 153 8.34 5.64 -2.41
CA PHE A 153 7.82 4.27 -2.50
C PHE A 153 8.62 3.27 -1.65
N ALA A 154 9.92 3.51 -1.42
CA ALA A 154 10.69 2.69 -0.50
C ALA A 154 10.11 2.71 0.92
N GLY A 155 9.51 3.82 1.35
CA GLY A 155 8.78 3.90 2.62
C GLY A 155 7.64 2.86 2.71
N LEU A 156 6.86 2.71 1.63
CA LEU A 156 5.80 1.70 1.54
C LEU A 156 6.37 0.26 1.63
N MET A 157 7.46 -0.03 0.93
CA MET A 157 8.10 -1.35 0.98
C MET A 157 8.69 -1.65 2.37
N LEU A 158 9.34 -0.66 2.98
CA LEU A 158 9.90 -0.80 4.32
C LEU A 158 8.82 -1.00 5.39
N ALA A 159 7.61 -0.47 5.19
CA ALA A 159 6.50 -0.67 6.11
C ALA A 159 6.12 -2.15 6.25
N THR A 160 6.11 -2.91 5.16
CA THR A 160 5.81 -4.35 5.20
C THR A 160 6.94 -5.15 5.84
N ALA A 161 8.19 -4.80 5.59
CA ALA A 161 9.36 -5.56 6.06
C ALA A 161 9.83 -5.19 7.47
N LEU A 162 9.63 -3.96 7.90
CA LEU A 162 10.09 -3.44 9.18
C LEU A 162 8.95 -2.87 10.03
N GLY A 163 8.05 -2.09 9.42
CA GLY A 163 7.02 -1.36 10.15
C GLY A 163 6.05 -2.30 10.87
N VAL A 164 5.49 -3.26 10.16
CA VAL A 164 4.53 -4.23 10.74
C VAL A 164 5.21 -5.16 11.76
N PRO A 165 6.37 -5.76 11.47
CA PRO A 165 7.10 -6.54 12.48
C PRO A 165 7.45 -5.74 13.74
N LEU A 166 7.92 -4.50 13.59
CA LEU A 166 8.20 -3.63 14.73
C LEU A 166 6.95 -3.30 15.54
N ALA A 167 5.83 -2.97 14.87
CA ALA A 167 4.56 -2.73 15.55
C ALA A 167 4.08 -3.94 16.35
N THR A 168 4.23 -5.15 15.78
CA THR A 168 3.86 -6.42 16.45
C THR A 168 4.81 -6.73 17.62
N TRP A 169 6.10 -6.46 17.46
CA TRP A 169 7.07 -6.63 18.54
C TRP A 169 6.83 -5.65 19.69
N ILE A 170 6.55 -4.37 19.38
CA ILE A 170 6.19 -3.34 20.38
C ILE A 170 4.91 -3.73 21.10
N ASP A 171 3.91 -4.24 20.39
CA ASP A 171 2.68 -4.74 20.99
C ASP A 171 2.95 -5.84 22.02
N SER A 172 3.83 -6.78 21.72
CA SER A 172 4.18 -7.87 22.63
C SER A 172 4.85 -7.41 23.94
N LEU A 173 5.47 -6.23 23.95
CA LEU A 173 6.17 -5.67 25.12
C LEU A 173 5.36 -4.62 25.87
N PHE A 174 4.63 -3.77 25.16
CA PHE A 174 4.03 -2.54 25.69
C PHE A 174 2.53 -2.42 25.37
N GLY A 175 1.98 -3.37 24.62
CA GLY A 175 0.59 -3.36 24.18
C GLY A 175 0.36 -2.52 22.89
N TRP A 176 -0.74 -2.85 22.19
CA TRP A 176 -1.08 -2.34 20.87
C TRP A 176 -1.20 -0.79 20.80
N ARG A 177 -1.63 -0.16 21.89
CA ARG A 177 -1.79 1.30 21.93
C ARG A 177 -0.49 2.05 21.68
N VAL A 178 0.65 1.52 22.15
CA VAL A 178 1.97 2.14 21.96
C VAL A 178 2.32 2.16 20.48
N SER A 179 2.03 1.09 19.73
CA SER A 179 2.26 1.05 18.27
C SER A 179 1.45 2.12 17.54
N PHE A 180 0.19 2.36 17.93
CA PHE A 180 -0.63 3.44 17.37
C PHE A 180 -0.08 4.83 17.69
N TRP A 181 0.34 5.08 18.95
CA TRP A 181 0.94 6.35 19.35
C TRP A 181 2.26 6.65 18.65
N LEU A 182 3.08 5.64 18.39
CA LEU A 182 4.32 5.83 17.63
C LEU A 182 4.04 6.31 16.20
N ILE A 183 2.99 5.80 15.55
CA ILE A 183 2.56 6.33 14.25
C ILE A 183 2.17 7.81 14.35
N VAL A 184 1.43 8.20 15.39
CA VAL A 184 1.09 9.62 15.63
C VAL A 184 2.34 10.49 15.71
N LEU A 185 3.34 10.06 16.51
CA LEU A 185 4.59 10.81 16.67
C LEU A 185 5.36 10.96 15.35
N VAL A 186 5.45 9.89 14.55
CA VAL A 186 6.12 9.93 13.23
C VAL A 186 5.37 10.87 12.28
N ILE A 187 4.05 10.85 12.25
CA ILE A 187 3.24 11.73 11.41
C ILE A 187 3.37 13.20 11.84
N LEU A 188 3.37 13.49 13.14
CA LEU A 188 3.60 14.85 13.65
C LEU A 188 5.01 15.34 13.34
N PHE A 189 6.02 14.49 13.44
CA PHE A 189 7.39 14.82 13.01
C PHE A 189 7.44 15.14 11.51
N CYS A 190 6.75 14.35 10.68
CA CYS A 190 6.63 14.61 9.25
C CYS A 190 5.91 15.95 9.00
N ALA A 191 4.80 16.23 9.68
CA ALA A 191 4.07 17.49 9.58
C ALA A 191 4.95 18.71 9.96
N LEU A 192 5.70 18.60 11.05
CA LEU A 192 6.64 19.64 11.47
C LEU A 192 7.72 19.89 10.40
N THR A 193 8.28 18.83 9.83
CA THR A 193 9.30 18.95 8.76
C THR A 193 8.70 19.62 7.51
N VAL A 194 7.48 19.26 7.12
CA VAL A 194 6.74 19.89 6.01
C VAL A 194 6.51 21.38 6.30
N ALA A 195 6.09 21.72 7.52
CA ALA A 195 5.85 23.08 7.93
C ALA A 195 7.11 23.96 7.81
N LEU A 196 8.25 23.45 8.26
CA LEU A 196 9.51 24.20 8.38
C LEU A 196 10.33 24.24 7.08
N LYS A 197 10.29 23.19 6.26
CA LYS A 197 11.23 22.99 5.14
C LYS A 197 10.60 23.12 3.75
N ILE A 198 9.28 23.08 3.62
CA ILE A 198 8.62 23.22 2.33
C ILE A 198 8.14 24.66 2.16
N GLU A 199 8.49 25.26 1.03
CA GLU A 199 7.99 26.58 0.65
C GLU A 199 6.59 26.46 0.03
N LYS A 200 5.81 27.56 0.14
CA LYS A 200 4.49 27.64 -0.49
C LYS A 200 4.65 27.59 -2.01
N SER A 201 3.88 26.76 -2.66
CA SER A 201 3.88 26.64 -4.12
C SER A 201 2.45 26.55 -4.65
N PRO A 202 2.11 27.34 -5.70
CA PRO A 202 0.75 27.34 -6.24
C PRO A 202 0.29 25.96 -6.74
N ALA A 203 -1.02 25.72 -6.71
CA ALA A 203 -1.65 24.56 -7.30
C ALA A 203 -1.30 24.47 -8.81
N GLY A 204 -0.73 23.34 -9.24
CA GLY A 204 -0.32 23.17 -10.64
C GLY A 204 -1.52 22.89 -11.55
N HIS A 205 -1.43 23.33 -12.80
CA HIS A 205 -2.39 23.02 -13.86
C HIS A 205 -2.23 21.53 -14.26
N SER A 206 -3.32 20.80 -14.25
CA SER A 206 -3.38 19.40 -14.72
C SER A 206 -3.74 19.32 -16.20
N ALA A 207 -3.31 18.26 -16.88
CA ALA A 207 -3.63 17.93 -18.27
C ALA A 207 -5.15 17.85 -18.50
N THR A 208 -5.56 17.97 -19.75
CA THR A 208 -6.97 18.08 -20.18
C THR A 208 -7.79 16.88 -19.72
N LEU A 209 -8.74 17.12 -18.82
CA LEU A 209 -9.67 16.13 -18.24
C LEU A 209 -10.44 15.31 -19.31
N GLN A 210 -10.64 15.88 -20.49
CA GLN A 210 -11.39 15.26 -21.58
C GLN A 210 -10.74 14.00 -22.17
N THR A 211 -9.42 13.99 -22.36
CA THR A 211 -8.68 12.81 -22.88
C THR A 211 -8.67 11.67 -21.85
N GLU A 212 -8.50 12.00 -20.58
CA GLU A 212 -8.49 10.99 -19.52
C GLU A 212 -9.88 10.34 -19.32
N LEU A 213 -10.97 11.11 -19.50
CA LEU A 213 -12.32 10.59 -19.46
C LEU A 213 -12.67 9.67 -20.65
N GLN A 214 -12.04 9.89 -21.82
CA GLN A 214 -12.19 8.98 -22.97
C GLN A 214 -11.56 7.62 -22.71
N ASP A 215 -10.39 7.58 -22.06
CA ASP A 215 -9.73 6.33 -21.69
C ASP A 215 -10.59 5.49 -20.72
N MET A 216 -11.36 6.15 -19.83
CA MET A 216 -12.30 5.45 -18.92
C MET A 216 -13.41 4.68 -19.64
N ARG A 217 -13.68 4.95 -20.90
CA ARG A 217 -14.65 4.19 -21.72
C ARG A 217 -14.07 2.89 -22.28
N ASN A 218 -12.77 2.67 -22.17
CA ASN A 218 -12.10 1.48 -22.70
C ASN A 218 -12.35 0.25 -21.80
N PRO A 219 -13.10 -0.78 -22.24
CA PRO A 219 -13.40 -1.96 -21.44
C PRO A 219 -12.12 -2.80 -21.12
N ALA A 220 -11.06 -2.66 -21.92
CA ALA A 220 -9.78 -3.33 -21.63
C ALA A 220 -9.09 -2.73 -20.40
N LEU A 221 -9.28 -1.43 -20.14
CA LEU A 221 -8.77 -0.76 -18.94
C LEU A 221 -9.47 -1.28 -17.69
N TRP A 222 -10.80 -1.42 -17.73
CA TRP A 222 -11.56 -1.99 -16.61
C TRP A 222 -11.21 -3.45 -16.33
N ALA A 223 -10.93 -4.23 -17.38
CA ALA A 223 -10.42 -5.59 -17.21
C ALA A 223 -9.01 -5.62 -16.57
N ALA A 224 -8.15 -4.65 -16.87
CA ALA A 224 -6.85 -4.51 -16.23
C ALA A 224 -6.99 -4.10 -14.75
N TYR A 225 -7.89 -3.17 -14.47
CA TYR A 225 -8.24 -2.77 -13.10
C TYR A 225 -8.79 -3.94 -12.28
N ALA A 226 -9.73 -4.71 -12.84
CA ALA A 226 -10.27 -5.90 -12.18
C ALA A 226 -9.17 -6.93 -11.85
N THR A 227 -8.22 -7.13 -12.78
CA THR A 227 -7.04 -7.99 -12.51
C THR A 227 -6.25 -7.48 -11.30
N SER A 228 -6.01 -6.15 -11.22
CA SER A 228 -5.28 -5.55 -10.11
C SER A 228 -6.00 -5.71 -8.78
N ALA A 229 -7.31 -5.41 -8.74
CA ALA A 229 -8.13 -5.56 -7.54
C ALA A 229 -8.15 -7.01 -7.04
N LEU A 230 -8.38 -7.96 -7.94
CA LEU A 230 -8.47 -9.38 -7.59
C LEU A 230 -7.12 -9.96 -7.16
N ALA A 231 -6.04 -9.63 -7.86
CA ALA A 231 -4.71 -10.14 -7.53
C ALA A 231 -4.21 -9.60 -6.18
N ILE A 232 -4.32 -8.29 -5.94
CA ILE A 232 -3.88 -7.69 -4.68
C ILE A 232 -4.85 -8.07 -3.55
N GLY A 233 -6.16 -8.02 -3.80
CA GLY A 233 -7.17 -8.43 -2.83
C GLY A 233 -7.03 -9.90 -2.38
N SER A 234 -6.61 -10.80 -3.28
CA SER A 234 -6.29 -12.19 -2.93
C SER A 234 -5.23 -12.29 -1.83
N SER A 235 -4.12 -11.57 -1.97
CA SER A 235 -3.07 -11.60 -0.95
C SER A 235 -3.53 -10.99 0.37
N PHE A 236 -4.42 -9.97 0.33
CA PHE A 236 -4.96 -9.35 1.54
C PHE A 236 -6.04 -10.16 2.22
N ALA A 237 -6.76 -11.02 1.53
CA ALA A 237 -7.66 -12.00 2.15
C ALA A 237 -6.91 -12.88 3.16
N PHE A 238 -5.71 -13.33 2.84
CA PHE A 238 -4.80 -14.03 3.75
C PHE A 238 -4.14 -13.08 4.76
N TYR A 239 -3.51 -12.00 4.28
CA TYR A 239 -2.64 -11.16 5.09
C TYR A 239 -3.36 -10.51 6.27
N SER A 240 -4.63 -10.18 6.13
CA SER A 240 -5.44 -9.59 7.19
C SER A 240 -5.66 -10.52 8.39
N TYR A 241 -5.61 -11.82 8.15
CA TYR A 241 -5.75 -12.86 9.17
C TYR A 241 -4.44 -13.61 9.42
N PHE A 242 -3.29 -12.96 9.10
CA PHE A 242 -1.96 -13.55 9.17
C PHE A 242 -1.69 -14.19 10.54
N SER A 243 -1.87 -13.40 11.63
CA SER A 243 -1.57 -13.88 12.97
C SER A 243 -2.36 -15.14 13.33
N PRO A 244 -3.70 -15.17 13.33
CA PRO A 244 -4.45 -16.37 13.69
C PRO A 244 -4.22 -17.55 12.74
N ILE A 245 -4.02 -17.31 11.46
CA ILE A 245 -3.66 -18.41 10.53
C ILE A 245 -2.30 -19.03 10.90
N MET A 246 -1.31 -18.21 11.24
CA MET A 246 0.02 -18.71 11.59
C MET A 246 0.07 -19.31 13.00
N THR A 247 -0.66 -18.76 13.98
CA THR A 247 -0.64 -19.26 15.37
C THR A 247 -1.58 -20.44 15.57
N ASP A 248 -2.85 -20.32 15.16
CA ASP A 248 -3.89 -21.24 15.55
C ASP A 248 -4.06 -22.37 14.53
N LEU A 249 -3.78 -22.08 13.23
CA LEU A 249 -3.87 -23.10 12.18
C LEU A 249 -2.51 -23.76 11.90
N ALA A 250 -1.45 -22.98 11.63
CA ALA A 250 -0.12 -23.50 11.34
C ALA A 250 0.72 -23.79 12.60
N GLN A 251 0.20 -23.49 13.80
CA GLN A 251 0.79 -23.82 15.11
C GLN A 251 2.22 -23.25 15.30
N PHE A 252 2.47 -22.01 14.82
CA PHE A 252 3.69 -21.31 15.13
C PHE A 252 3.59 -20.59 16.48
N PRO A 253 4.66 -20.59 17.29
CA PRO A 253 4.70 -19.83 18.53
C PRO A 253 4.48 -18.32 18.30
N VAL A 254 3.69 -17.68 19.16
CA VAL A 254 3.34 -16.26 19.05
C VAL A 254 4.58 -15.35 18.98
N HIS A 255 5.65 -15.68 19.73
CA HIS A 255 6.88 -14.88 19.72
C HIS A 255 7.60 -14.87 18.34
N LEU A 256 7.26 -15.78 17.42
CA LEU A 256 7.80 -15.78 16.06
C LEU A 256 7.03 -14.87 15.09
N MET A 257 5.86 -14.33 15.48
CA MET A 257 5.04 -13.50 14.58
C MET A 257 5.78 -12.32 13.96
N PRO A 258 6.59 -11.52 14.70
CA PRO A 258 7.36 -10.44 14.08
C PRO A 258 8.31 -10.94 12.97
N PHE A 259 8.94 -12.10 13.18
CA PHE A 259 9.86 -12.70 12.20
C PHE A 259 9.12 -13.23 10.96
N LEU A 260 7.95 -13.83 11.14
CA LEU A 260 7.14 -14.32 10.02
C LEU A 260 6.58 -13.18 9.18
N LEU A 261 6.14 -12.09 9.81
CA LEU A 261 5.73 -10.86 9.13
C LEU A 261 6.91 -10.20 8.41
N ALA A 262 8.11 -10.21 9.02
CA ALA A 262 9.33 -9.73 8.37
C ALA A 262 9.70 -10.60 7.15
N LEU A 263 9.56 -11.92 7.24
CA LEU A 263 9.79 -12.85 6.13
C LEU A 263 8.86 -12.52 4.94
N TYR A 264 7.57 -12.32 5.22
CA TYR A 264 6.59 -11.88 4.20
C TYR A 264 7.00 -10.53 3.58
N GLY A 265 7.37 -9.55 4.41
CA GLY A 265 7.80 -8.23 3.95
C GLY A 265 9.06 -8.26 3.10
N ILE A 266 10.06 -9.06 3.48
CA ILE A 266 11.30 -9.27 2.70
C ILE A 266 10.98 -9.93 1.36
N ALA A 267 10.12 -10.95 1.35
CA ALA A 267 9.66 -11.60 0.12
C ALA A 267 8.94 -10.58 -0.79
N ASN A 268 8.13 -9.69 -0.23
CA ASN A 268 7.46 -8.63 -0.98
C ASN A 268 8.47 -7.65 -1.62
N ILE A 269 9.49 -7.21 -0.88
CA ILE A 269 10.55 -6.35 -1.42
C ILE A 269 11.29 -7.05 -2.56
N ALA A 270 11.70 -8.30 -2.34
CA ALA A 270 12.40 -9.11 -3.36
C ALA A 270 11.56 -9.31 -4.60
N GLY A 271 10.28 -9.66 -4.44
CA GLY A 271 9.33 -9.82 -5.53
C GLY A 271 9.08 -8.52 -6.29
N ASN A 272 8.92 -7.39 -5.59
CA ASN A 272 8.73 -6.09 -6.21
C ASN A 272 9.96 -5.67 -7.05
N PHE A 273 11.16 -5.89 -6.52
CA PHE A 273 12.40 -5.61 -7.27
C PHE A 273 12.53 -6.49 -8.51
N LEU A 274 12.26 -7.80 -8.38
CA LEU A 274 12.31 -8.74 -9.50
C LEU A 274 11.28 -8.39 -10.57
N ASN A 275 10.02 -8.22 -10.16
CA ASN A 275 8.92 -7.88 -11.05
C ASN A 275 9.13 -6.50 -11.71
N GLY A 276 9.59 -5.51 -10.94
CA GLY A 276 9.86 -4.16 -11.44
C GLY A 276 10.94 -4.13 -12.51
N ARG A 277 12.04 -4.89 -12.32
CA ARG A 277 13.13 -4.97 -13.29
C ARG A 277 12.69 -5.47 -14.67
N PHE A 278 11.71 -6.36 -14.72
CA PHE A 278 11.27 -7.01 -15.96
C PHE A 278 9.87 -6.59 -16.40
N ALA A 279 9.19 -5.71 -15.65
CA ALA A 279 7.81 -5.29 -15.90
C ALA A 279 7.56 -4.77 -17.31
N ASP A 280 8.44 -3.90 -17.81
CA ASP A 280 8.28 -3.28 -19.12
C ASP A 280 8.51 -4.28 -20.27
N ARG A 281 9.45 -5.21 -20.13
CA ARG A 281 9.80 -6.15 -21.18
C ARG A 281 8.88 -7.37 -21.21
N TYR A 282 8.50 -7.89 -20.06
CA TYR A 282 7.76 -9.14 -19.90
C TYR A 282 6.45 -8.99 -19.11
N THR A 283 5.71 -7.88 -19.32
CA THR A 283 4.49 -7.54 -18.56
C THR A 283 3.50 -8.70 -18.45
N MET A 284 3.06 -9.29 -19.58
CA MET A 284 2.07 -10.35 -19.58
C MET A 284 2.60 -11.69 -19.04
N PRO A 285 3.81 -12.16 -19.43
CA PRO A 285 4.40 -13.35 -18.80
C PRO A 285 4.55 -13.24 -17.29
N LEU A 286 4.96 -12.07 -16.76
CA LEU A 286 5.08 -11.84 -15.31
C LEU A 286 3.73 -11.87 -14.62
N LEU A 287 2.70 -11.27 -15.22
CA LEU A 287 1.34 -11.29 -14.65
C LEU A 287 0.76 -12.71 -14.64
N ILE A 288 0.84 -13.42 -15.75
CA ILE A 288 0.32 -14.79 -15.84
C ILE A 288 1.10 -15.71 -14.89
N GLY A 289 2.44 -15.70 -14.95
CA GLY A 289 3.28 -16.53 -14.10
C GLY A 289 3.15 -16.18 -12.63
N GLY A 290 3.20 -14.90 -12.26
CA GLY A 290 3.09 -14.45 -10.87
C GLY A 290 1.72 -14.76 -10.26
N ILE A 291 0.62 -14.51 -10.99
CA ILE A 291 -0.72 -14.84 -10.50
C ILE A 291 -0.93 -16.37 -10.44
N ALA A 292 -0.39 -17.14 -11.39
CA ALA A 292 -0.43 -18.60 -11.33
C ALA A 292 0.32 -19.15 -10.10
N VAL A 293 1.51 -18.61 -9.80
CA VAL A 293 2.25 -18.95 -8.57
C VAL A 293 1.42 -18.61 -7.34
N MET A 294 0.74 -17.45 -7.31
CA MET A 294 -0.14 -17.07 -6.20
C MET A 294 -1.33 -18.02 -6.05
N VAL A 295 -1.96 -18.45 -7.14
CA VAL A 295 -3.04 -19.47 -7.13
C VAL A 295 -2.54 -20.76 -6.48
N VAL A 296 -1.38 -21.25 -6.92
CA VAL A 296 -0.77 -22.49 -6.37
C VAL A 296 -0.40 -22.31 -4.90
N ALA A 297 0.19 -21.17 -4.52
CA ALA A 297 0.56 -20.86 -3.14
C ALA A 297 -0.66 -20.80 -2.21
N MET A 298 -1.75 -20.16 -2.64
CA MET A 298 -3.00 -20.12 -1.88
C MET A 298 -3.64 -21.51 -1.77
N LEU A 299 -3.60 -22.32 -2.82
CA LEU A 299 -4.12 -23.68 -2.79
C LEU A 299 -3.31 -24.57 -1.84
N ILE A 300 -1.97 -24.53 -1.91
CA ILE A 300 -1.09 -25.26 -0.99
C ILE A 300 -1.39 -24.84 0.44
N PHE A 301 -1.52 -23.55 0.69
CA PHE A 301 -1.80 -23.05 2.02
C PHE A 301 -3.18 -23.48 2.52
N ALA A 302 -4.22 -23.39 1.69
CA ALA A 302 -5.56 -23.79 2.08
C ALA A 302 -5.68 -25.31 2.39
N CYS A 303 -4.93 -26.15 1.66
CA CYS A 303 -4.97 -27.60 1.83
C CYS A 303 -4.01 -28.12 2.91
N PHE A 304 -2.89 -27.46 3.14
CA PHE A 304 -1.78 -27.96 3.96
C PHE A 304 -1.29 -26.93 5.01
N ALA A 305 -2.17 -26.03 5.47
CA ALA A 305 -1.82 -24.97 6.40
C ALA A 305 -1.23 -25.48 7.73
N GLU A 306 -1.64 -26.65 8.19
CA GLU A 306 -1.14 -27.30 9.41
C GLU A 306 0.32 -27.76 9.30
N LEU A 307 0.84 -27.92 8.07
CA LEU A 307 2.22 -28.27 7.82
C LEU A 307 3.09 -27.02 7.78
N LYS A 308 3.89 -26.79 8.82
CA LYS A 308 4.78 -25.61 8.93
C LYS A 308 5.61 -25.31 7.67
N PRO A 309 6.24 -26.30 6.99
CA PRO A 309 6.98 -26.02 5.75
C PRO A 309 6.08 -25.50 4.61
N ALA A 310 4.85 -26.06 4.48
CA ALA A 310 3.89 -25.63 3.47
C ALA A 310 3.41 -24.19 3.75
N ALA A 311 3.13 -23.86 5.01
CA ALA A 311 2.75 -22.53 5.44
C ALA A 311 3.87 -21.51 5.15
N LEU A 312 5.13 -21.81 5.52
CA LEU A 312 6.28 -20.93 5.25
C LEU A 312 6.51 -20.73 3.75
N LEU A 313 6.46 -21.82 2.96
CA LEU A 313 6.59 -21.72 1.50
C LEU A 313 5.51 -20.83 0.91
N SER A 314 4.25 -21.02 1.34
CA SER A 314 3.12 -20.22 0.87
C SER A 314 3.26 -18.75 1.24
N VAL A 315 3.68 -18.43 2.48
CA VAL A 315 3.96 -17.05 2.93
C VAL A 315 4.99 -16.36 2.02
N VAL A 316 6.09 -17.06 1.71
CA VAL A 316 7.14 -16.53 0.82
C VAL A 316 6.61 -16.34 -0.60
N LEU A 317 5.93 -17.32 -1.17
CA LEU A 317 5.39 -17.24 -2.52
C LEU A 317 4.33 -16.14 -2.66
N ILE A 318 3.42 -16.01 -1.68
CA ILE A 318 2.42 -14.94 -1.66
C ILE A 318 3.09 -13.57 -1.51
N GLY A 319 4.12 -13.46 -0.68
CA GLY A 319 4.93 -12.24 -0.56
C GLY A 319 5.58 -11.85 -1.90
N LEU A 320 6.17 -12.81 -2.61
CA LEU A 320 6.80 -12.57 -3.93
C LEU A 320 5.81 -12.17 -5.04
N THR A 321 4.53 -12.55 -4.91
CA THR A 321 3.53 -12.45 -5.99
C THR A 321 2.27 -11.66 -5.63
N GLY A 322 2.11 -11.19 -4.39
CA GLY A 322 0.98 -10.36 -3.96
C GLY A 322 1.13 -8.90 -4.43
N ILE A 323 1.35 -8.00 -3.48
CA ILE A 323 1.60 -6.57 -3.77
C ILE A 323 2.81 -6.40 -4.71
N ALA A 324 3.76 -7.33 -4.66
CA ALA A 324 4.95 -7.35 -5.51
C ALA A 324 4.66 -7.40 -7.03
N LEU A 325 3.45 -7.75 -7.45
CA LEU A 325 3.01 -7.68 -8.86
C LEU A 325 2.54 -6.26 -9.28
N ASN A 326 2.55 -5.28 -8.39
CA ASN A 326 2.10 -3.92 -8.73
C ASN A 326 2.86 -3.31 -9.95
N PRO A 327 4.19 -3.42 -10.10
CA PRO A 327 4.89 -2.88 -11.27
C PRO A 327 4.36 -3.41 -12.62
N PRO A 328 4.21 -4.72 -12.87
CA PRO A 328 3.65 -5.21 -14.13
C PRO A 328 2.15 -4.92 -14.28
N LEU A 329 1.37 -4.77 -13.17
CA LEU A 329 -0.03 -4.31 -13.23
C LEU A 329 -0.10 -2.88 -13.75
N VAL A 330 0.72 -1.97 -13.21
CA VAL A 330 0.83 -0.58 -13.67
C VAL A 330 1.33 -0.54 -15.13
N ALA A 331 2.37 -1.30 -15.48
CA ALA A 331 2.88 -1.35 -16.84
C ALA A 331 1.81 -1.80 -17.86
N ARG A 332 0.94 -2.75 -17.49
CA ARG A 332 -0.20 -3.16 -18.33
C ARG A 332 -1.18 -2.02 -18.54
N ILE A 333 -1.53 -1.28 -17.49
CA ILE A 333 -2.45 -0.14 -17.56
C ILE A 333 -1.90 0.94 -18.48
N MET A 334 -0.61 1.29 -18.32
CA MET A 334 0.08 2.28 -19.13
C MET A 334 0.19 1.93 -20.63
N ARG A 335 -0.01 0.65 -20.99
CA ARG A 335 -0.08 0.20 -22.40
C ARG A 335 -1.49 0.27 -22.98
N ILE A 336 -2.52 0.35 -22.12
CA ILE A 336 -3.93 0.35 -22.54
C ILE A 336 -4.49 1.76 -22.58
N ALA A 337 -4.03 2.63 -21.68
CA ALA A 337 -4.48 4.01 -21.53
C ALA A 337 -3.30 4.98 -21.56
N HIS A 338 -3.56 6.24 -21.89
CA HIS A 338 -2.56 7.29 -21.80
C HIS A 338 -2.16 7.52 -20.33
N PRO A 339 -0.87 7.73 -20.02
CA PRO A 339 -0.43 7.99 -18.66
C PRO A 339 -1.02 9.32 -18.15
N GLY A 340 -2.07 9.24 -17.35
CA GLY A 340 -2.80 10.37 -16.80
C GLY A 340 -3.03 10.27 -15.29
N ALA A 341 -3.32 11.41 -14.67
CA ALA A 341 -3.55 11.48 -13.23
C ALA A 341 -4.82 10.70 -12.82
N LEU A 342 -5.89 10.80 -13.63
CA LEU A 342 -7.15 10.10 -13.39
C LEU A 342 -7.00 8.58 -13.52
N VAL A 343 -6.28 8.11 -14.56
CA VAL A 343 -6.02 6.67 -14.77
C VAL A 343 -5.27 6.08 -13.57
N ASN A 344 -4.26 6.79 -13.06
CA ASN A 344 -3.50 6.35 -11.89
C ASN A 344 -4.31 6.41 -10.60
N ALA A 345 -5.08 7.48 -10.39
CA ALA A 345 -5.94 7.60 -9.20
C ALA A 345 -7.03 6.52 -9.19
N MET A 346 -7.65 6.24 -10.34
CA MET A 346 -8.61 5.15 -10.48
C MET A 346 -7.97 3.79 -10.24
N HIS A 347 -6.74 3.55 -10.73
CA HIS A 347 -6.02 2.31 -10.43
C HIS A 347 -5.79 2.14 -8.92
N ALA A 348 -5.33 3.18 -8.23
CA ALA A 348 -5.14 3.15 -6.79
C ALA A 348 -6.47 2.87 -6.06
N SER A 349 -7.57 3.53 -6.44
CA SER A 349 -8.89 3.28 -5.84
C SER A 349 -9.37 1.84 -6.07
N VAL A 350 -9.17 1.29 -7.26
CA VAL A 350 -9.56 -0.09 -7.58
C VAL A 350 -8.71 -1.12 -6.82
N ILE A 351 -7.42 -0.87 -6.64
CA ILE A 351 -6.56 -1.67 -5.75
C ILE A 351 -7.15 -1.66 -4.32
N ASN A 352 -7.50 -0.49 -3.82
CA ASN A 352 -8.08 -0.36 -2.47
C ASN A 352 -9.46 -1.03 -2.34
N ILE A 353 -10.26 -1.12 -3.42
CA ILE A 353 -11.46 -1.96 -3.44
C ILE A 353 -11.07 -3.43 -3.22
N GLY A 354 -10.03 -3.92 -3.90
CA GLY A 354 -9.52 -5.27 -3.68
C GLY A 354 -9.04 -5.51 -2.25
N LEU A 355 -8.27 -4.54 -1.71
CA LEU A 355 -7.78 -4.55 -0.32
C LEU A 355 -8.92 -4.56 0.71
N SER A 356 -10.04 -3.91 0.40
CA SER A 356 -11.22 -3.89 1.26
C SER A 356 -12.03 -5.19 1.14
N PHE A 357 -12.25 -5.65 -0.08
CA PHE A 357 -13.11 -6.82 -0.37
C PHE A 357 -12.49 -8.12 0.12
N GLY A 358 -11.18 -8.33 -0.06
CA GLY A 358 -10.50 -9.57 0.36
C GLY A 358 -10.67 -9.89 1.85
N PRO A 359 -10.27 -9.01 2.76
CA PRO A 359 -10.45 -9.21 4.21
C PRO A 359 -11.92 -9.33 4.62
N TRP A 360 -12.80 -8.50 4.05
CA TRP A 360 -14.24 -8.54 4.33
C TRP A 360 -14.84 -9.91 3.95
N ALA A 361 -14.58 -10.39 2.74
CA ALA A 361 -15.07 -11.69 2.29
C ALA A 361 -14.49 -12.84 3.12
N GLY A 362 -13.20 -12.76 3.50
CA GLY A 362 -12.56 -13.69 4.42
C GLY A 362 -13.23 -13.70 5.80
N GLY A 363 -13.53 -12.52 6.35
CA GLY A 363 -14.22 -12.35 7.62
C GLY A 363 -15.64 -12.91 7.60
N LEU A 364 -16.41 -12.61 6.57
CA LEU A 364 -17.76 -13.13 6.39
C LEU A 364 -17.77 -14.66 6.33
N ALA A 365 -16.81 -15.26 5.64
CA ALA A 365 -16.69 -16.71 5.59
C ALA A 365 -16.29 -17.32 6.95
N LEU A 366 -15.47 -16.63 7.75
CA LEU A 366 -15.14 -17.01 9.13
C LEU A 366 -16.39 -16.99 10.03
N GLU A 367 -17.19 -15.94 9.96
CA GLU A 367 -18.43 -15.80 10.76
C GLU A 367 -19.45 -16.89 10.42
N ASN A 368 -19.51 -17.33 9.18
CA ASN A 368 -20.36 -18.44 8.72
C ASN A 368 -19.84 -19.83 9.13
N GLY A 369 -18.83 -19.93 9.99
CA GLY A 369 -18.34 -21.16 10.56
C GLY A 369 -17.37 -21.94 9.68
N SER A 370 -16.84 -21.35 8.58
CA SER A 370 -15.90 -22.02 7.67
C SER A 370 -14.46 -22.13 8.22
N GLY A 371 -14.21 -21.63 9.46
CA GLY A 371 -12.90 -21.72 10.12
C GLY A 371 -11.80 -20.88 9.47
N LEU A 372 -10.59 -20.95 10.03
CA LEU A 372 -9.42 -20.15 9.57
C LEU A 372 -8.91 -20.50 8.17
N HIS A 373 -9.37 -21.57 7.56
CA HIS A 373 -9.10 -21.88 6.15
C HIS A 373 -9.88 -20.96 5.20
N ALA A 374 -11.00 -20.36 5.64
CA ALA A 374 -11.87 -19.58 4.78
C ALA A 374 -11.17 -18.40 4.09
N PRO A 375 -10.36 -17.53 4.78
CA PRO A 375 -9.61 -16.47 4.12
C PRO A 375 -8.65 -16.99 3.03
N LEU A 376 -8.08 -18.19 3.20
CA LEU A 376 -7.20 -18.81 2.22
C LEU A 376 -7.96 -19.24 0.96
N TRP A 377 -9.15 -19.82 1.13
CA TRP A 377 -10.04 -20.19 0.02
C TRP A 377 -10.58 -18.97 -0.71
N VAL A 378 -10.92 -17.89 0.00
CA VAL A 378 -11.31 -16.60 -0.59
C VAL A 378 -10.14 -16.05 -1.41
N GLY A 379 -8.93 -16.04 -0.86
CA GLY A 379 -7.72 -15.64 -1.55
C GLY A 379 -7.46 -16.46 -2.81
N PHE A 380 -7.60 -17.79 -2.73
CA PHE A 380 -7.50 -18.70 -3.88
C PHE A 380 -8.52 -18.36 -4.97
N GLY A 381 -9.78 -18.19 -4.62
CA GLY A 381 -10.85 -17.84 -5.56
C GLY A 381 -10.59 -16.50 -6.26
N MET A 382 -10.15 -15.50 -5.51
CA MET A 382 -9.79 -14.19 -6.08
C MET A 382 -8.56 -14.27 -7.01
N ALA A 383 -7.52 -15.03 -6.64
CA ALA A 383 -6.33 -15.23 -7.48
C ALA A 383 -6.70 -15.96 -8.79
N LEU A 384 -7.55 -16.99 -8.70
CA LEU A 384 -8.05 -17.71 -9.87
C LEU A 384 -8.87 -16.79 -10.77
N ALA A 385 -9.77 -15.99 -10.19
CA ALA A 385 -10.54 -14.99 -10.95
C ALA A 385 -9.61 -13.96 -11.60
N ALA A 386 -8.56 -13.49 -10.92
CA ALA A 386 -7.56 -12.60 -11.51
C ALA A 386 -6.87 -13.25 -12.72
N LEU A 387 -6.47 -14.51 -12.60
CA LEU A 387 -5.86 -15.27 -13.71
C LEU A 387 -6.81 -15.39 -14.92
N LEU A 388 -8.09 -15.65 -14.67
CA LEU A 388 -9.13 -15.73 -15.72
C LEU A 388 -9.34 -14.38 -16.43
N THR A 389 -9.11 -13.24 -15.76
CA THR A 389 -9.18 -11.94 -16.45
C THR A 389 -8.06 -11.74 -17.48
N LEU A 390 -6.96 -12.50 -17.39
CA LEU A 390 -5.83 -12.46 -18.32
C LEU A 390 -6.03 -13.37 -19.53
N ALA A 391 -6.98 -14.30 -19.49
CA ALA A 391 -7.25 -15.21 -20.59
C ALA A 391 -7.60 -14.48 -21.90
N PRO A 392 -7.09 -14.89 -23.05
CA PRO A 392 -7.41 -14.30 -24.34
C PRO A 392 -8.93 -14.29 -24.55
N ARG A 393 -9.45 -13.22 -25.23
CA ARG A 393 -10.89 -13.08 -25.49
C ARG A 393 -11.50 -14.28 -26.25
N SER A 394 -10.69 -15.04 -26.98
CA SER A 394 -11.09 -16.26 -27.66
C SER A 394 -11.54 -17.38 -26.72
N LEU A 395 -10.98 -17.46 -25.51
CA LEU A 395 -11.33 -18.47 -24.49
C LEU A 395 -12.51 -18.03 -23.60
N ARG A 396 -12.93 -16.76 -23.64
CA ARG A 396 -14.08 -16.25 -22.86
C ARG A 396 -15.44 -16.51 -23.53
N ARG A 397 -15.46 -17.10 -24.72
CA ARG A 397 -16.69 -17.43 -25.48
C ARG A 397 -17.04 -18.93 -25.46
N LEU A 398 -16.28 -19.74 -24.71
CA LEU A 398 -16.62 -21.12 -24.35
C LEU A 398 -17.25 -21.17 -22.97
#